data_6f67967af607c43d4d79bfd6a895e8ef
#
_entry.id   6f67967af607c43d4d79bfd6a895e8ef
#
_cell.length_a   1.000
_cell.length_b   1.000
_cell.length_c   1.000
_cell.angle_alpha   90.00
_cell.angle_beta   90.00
_cell.angle_gamma   90.00
#
_symmetry.space_group_name_H-M   'P 1'
#
loop_
_entity.id
_entity.type
_entity.pdbx_description
1 polymer ?
#
loop_
_entity_poly.entity_id
_entity_poly.type
_entity_poly.pdbx_seq_one_letter_code
_entity_poly.pdbx_strand_id
1 'polypeptide(L)'
;LDGVFNHCGSFNKWMDRERIYENQEGYPKGAYISADSPYRNFFSFNDPNKWPYNPTYDGWWTHDTLPKLNYEGSQELYDYILRVGQKWVSAPYNVDGWRLDVAADLGHSNEFNHKFWKDFRKAVKAANPNAIILAEHYGNPEGWLQGDEWDTVMNYDAFMEPLTWFLTGMEKHSDEYREDLLGNSDAFIGAMKNHM
;
A
#
# COMPACT_ATOMS: atom_id res chain seq x y z
N LEU A 1 -12.53 -4.18 -0.29
CA LEU A 1 -12.00 -3.29 0.75
C LEU A 1 -10.72 -2.63 0.30
N ASP A 2 -10.43 -1.45 0.88
CA ASP A 2 -9.15 -0.77 0.69
C ASP A 2 -8.11 -1.28 1.70
N GLY A 3 -7.00 -1.81 1.20
CA GLY A 3 -5.90 -2.36 1.95
C GLY A 3 -4.72 -1.41 2.00
N VAL A 4 -4.71 -0.46 2.92
CA VAL A 4 -3.58 0.44 3.17
C VAL A 4 -2.57 -0.29 4.05
N PHE A 5 -1.68 -1.07 3.43
CA PHE A 5 -0.73 -1.93 4.14
C PHE A 5 0.72 -1.42 4.10
N ASN A 6 1.03 -0.45 3.23
CA ASN A 6 2.36 0.14 3.18
C ASN A 6 2.68 1.03 4.39
N HIS A 7 1.68 1.73 4.91
CA HIS A 7 1.81 2.69 6.00
C HIS A 7 0.56 2.69 6.88
N CYS A 8 0.59 3.42 7.98
CA CYS A 8 -0.61 3.71 8.75
C CYS A 8 -0.71 5.23 8.99
N GLY A 9 -1.84 5.69 9.55
CA GLY A 9 -1.92 7.07 10.04
C GLY A 9 -1.09 7.25 11.31
N SER A 10 -0.49 8.42 11.48
CA SER A 10 0.33 8.75 12.66
C SER A 10 -0.46 8.69 13.99
N PHE A 11 -1.78 8.85 13.90
CA PHE A 11 -2.72 8.72 15.03
C PHE A 11 -3.08 7.26 15.38
N ASN A 12 -2.63 6.27 14.57
CA ASN A 12 -2.87 4.86 14.88
C ASN A 12 -2.20 4.50 16.22
N LYS A 13 -2.87 3.69 17.03
CA LYS A 13 -2.37 3.29 18.36
C LYS A 13 -0.98 2.65 18.35
N TRP A 14 -0.53 2.09 17.23
CA TRP A 14 0.81 1.52 17.11
C TRP A 14 1.90 2.60 17.10
N MET A 15 1.63 3.74 16.44
CA MET A 15 2.54 4.90 16.43
C MET A 15 2.21 5.88 17.54
N ASP A 16 0.96 6.31 17.64
CA ASP A 16 0.41 7.26 18.60
C ASP A 16 1.22 8.57 18.70
N ARG A 17 1.58 9.14 17.54
CA ARG A 17 2.29 10.43 17.48
C ARG A 17 1.49 11.57 18.09
N GLU A 18 0.18 11.56 17.92
CA GLU A 18 -0.75 12.55 18.46
C GLU A 18 -1.10 12.32 19.94
N ARG A 19 -0.51 11.28 20.56
CA ARG A 19 -0.63 10.96 21.98
C ARG A 19 -2.08 10.75 22.46
N ILE A 20 -2.89 10.17 21.58
CA ILE A 20 -4.31 9.91 21.85
C ILE A 20 -4.46 8.79 22.88
N TYR A 21 -3.61 7.76 22.80
CA TYR A 21 -3.70 6.54 23.64
C TYR A 21 -2.71 6.54 24.79
N GLU A 22 -1.78 7.48 24.85
CA GLU A 22 -0.65 7.49 25.80
C GLU A 22 -1.05 7.29 27.26
N ASN A 23 -2.19 7.86 27.68
CA ASN A 23 -2.68 7.82 29.06
C ASN A 23 -4.02 7.09 29.17
N GLN A 24 -4.43 6.34 28.14
CA GLN A 24 -5.68 5.58 28.19
C GLN A 24 -5.42 4.19 28.80
N GLU A 25 -6.25 3.81 29.77
CA GLU A 25 -6.21 2.50 30.39
C GLU A 25 -6.44 1.39 29.34
N GLY A 26 -5.66 0.34 29.40
CA GLY A 26 -5.76 -0.80 28.48
C GLY A 26 -5.01 -0.62 27.15
N TYR A 27 -4.38 0.53 26.90
CA TYR A 27 -3.56 0.74 25.70
C TYR A 27 -2.06 0.79 26.05
N PRO A 28 -1.23 -0.06 25.41
CA PRO A 28 0.22 0.11 25.47
C PRO A 28 0.64 1.43 24.83
N LYS A 29 1.77 1.99 25.30
CA LYS A 29 2.34 3.19 24.67
C LYS A 29 2.72 2.90 23.21
N GLY A 30 2.40 3.84 22.30
CA GLY A 30 2.79 3.77 20.91
C GLY A 30 4.30 3.85 20.68
N ALA A 31 4.74 3.46 19.51
CA ALA A 31 6.16 3.43 19.15
C ALA A 31 6.83 4.81 19.13
N TYR A 32 6.08 5.87 18.83
CA TYR A 32 6.57 7.25 18.92
C TYR A 32 6.91 7.64 20.36
N ILE A 33 6.10 7.17 21.32
CA ILE A 33 6.16 7.60 22.72
C ILE A 33 7.31 6.94 23.48
N SER A 34 7.54 5.63 23.24
CA SER A 34 8.50 4.86 24.03
C SER A 34 9.29 3.86 23.21
N ALA A 35 10.60 3.76 23.51
CA ALA A 35 11.47 2.71 22.99
C ALA A 35 11.03 1.30 23.42
N ASP A 36 10.35 1.18 24.56
CA ASP A 36 9.85 -0.08 25.13
C ASP A 36 8.44 -0.44 24.62
N SER A 37 7.92 0.31 23.64
CA SER A 37 6.63 0.01 23.03
C SER A 37 6.61 -1.40 22.41
N PRO A 38 5.54 -2.19 22.61
CA PRO A 38 5.38 -3.47 21.92
C PRO A 38 5.31 -3.30 20.40
N TYR A 39 4.99 -2.10 19.93
CA TYR A 39 4.91 -1.76 18.50
C TYR A 39 6.21 -1.16 17.95
N ARG A 40 7.29 -1.12 18.76
CA ARG A 40 8.55 -0.45 18.39
C ARG A 40 9.11 -0.94 17.06
N ASN A 41 9.05 -2.25 16.82
CA ASN A 41 9.61 -2.89 15.62
C ASN A 41 8.66 -2.86 14.41
N PHE A 42 7.44 -2.35 14.58
CA PHE A 42 6.51 -2.14 13.46
C PHE A 42 6.94 -0.96 12.58
N PHE A 43 7.92 -0.19 13.04
CA PHE A 43 8.44 1.00 12.37
C PHE A 43 9.95 1.03 12.43
N SER A 44 10.57 1.67 11.44
CA SER A 44 11.99 1.98 11.42
C SER A 44 12.23 3.36 12.02
N PHE A 45 13.21 3.47 12.93
CA PHE A 45 13.63 4.75 13.54
C PHE A 45 15.12 4.96 13.31
N ASN A 46 15.48 6.16 12.84
CA ASN A 46 16.85 6.47 12.44
C ASN A 46 17.76 6.87 13.61
N ASP A 47 17.20 7.39 14.71
CA ASP A 47 17.97 7.79 15.90
C ASP A 47 17.33 7.23 17.20
N PRO A 48 17.93 6.19 17.81
CA PRO A 48 17.40 5.60 19.03
C PRO A 48 17.54 6.50 20.28
N ASN A 49 18.29 7.59 20.21
CA ASN A 49 18.49 8.51 21.35
C ASN A 49 17.39 9.59 21.45
N LYS A 50 16.42 9.58 20.51
CA LYS A 50 15.37 10.59 20.47
C LYS A 50 14.13 10.25 21.28
N TRP A 51 14.05 9.07 21.92
CA TRP A 51 12.98 8.80 22.86
C TRP A 51 13.15 9.57 24.18
N PRO A 52 12.03 9.93 24.81
CA PRO A 52 10.64 9.73 24.38
C PRO A 52 10.22 10.67 23.24
N TYR A 53 9.13 10.31 22.56
CA TYR A 53 8.54 11.07 21.45
C TYR A 53 9.47 11.18 20.24
N ASN A 54 9.88 10.02 19.73
CA ASN A 54 10.87 9.95 18.67
C ASN A 54 10.29 10.28 17.29
N PRO A 55 10.67 11.40 16.65
CA PRO A 55 10.16 11.82 15.35
C PRO A 55 10.96 11.25 14.17
N THR A 56 11.98 10.40 14.42
CA THR A 56 12.93 9.95 13.39
C THR A 56 12.51 8.64 12.72
N TYR A 57 11.21 8.38 12.66
CA TYR A 57 10.66 7.23 11.94
C TYR A 57 10.55 7.47 10.43
N ASP A 58 10.58 6.38 9.68
CA ASP A 58 10.36 6.43 8.24
C ASP A 58 8.89 6.70 7.92
N GLY A 59 8.64 7.69 7.06
CA GLY A 59 7.33 7.98 6.50
C GLY A 59 7.26 7.62 5.02
N TRP A 60 6.09 7.22 4.53
CA TRP A 60 5.88 7.06 3.11
C TRP A 60 6.08 8.40 2.39
N TRP A 61 6.99 8.45 1.41
CA TRP A 61 7.43 9.66 0.72
C TRP A 61 7.80 10.80 1.68
N THR A 62 8.42 10.47 2.82
CA THR A 62 8.80 11.41 3.90
C THR A 62 7.65 12.11 4.62
N HIS A 63 6.40 11.71 4.37
CA HIS A 63 5.25 12.24 5.11
C HIS A 63 5.22 11.69 6.53
N ASP A 64 5.38 12.57 7.49
CA ASP A 64 5.40 12.22 8.93
C ASP A 64 4.02 11.81 9.48
N THR A 65 2.95 12.14 8.75
CA THR A 65 1.58 11.69 9.04
C THR A 65 1.28 10.28 8.54
N LEU A 66 2.18 9.69 7.75
CA LEU A 66 2.04 8.37 7.12
C LEU A 66 3.24 7.47 7.46
N PRO A 67 3.39 7.04 8.76
CA PRO A 67 4.47 6.17 9.18
C PRO A 67 4.51 4.88 8.37
N LYS A 68 5.67 4.59 7.77
CA LYS A 68 5.86 3.38 6.96
C LYS A 68 6.00 2.15 7.86
N LEU A 69 5.32 1.06 7.48
CA LEU A 69 5.35 -0.19 8.22
C LEU A 69 6.61 -1.00 7.88
N ASN A 70 7.28 -1.51 8.92
CA ASN A 70 8.53 -2.26 8.83
C ASN A 70 8.30 -3.76 8.98
N TYR A 71 7.88 -4.41 7.91
CA TYR A 71 7.64 -5.85 7.88
C TYR A 71 8.91 -6.69 8.02
N GLU A 72 10.03 -6.21 7.48
CA GLU A 72 11.34 -6.87 7.60
C GLU A 72 11.84 -6.88 9.04
N GLY A 73 11.43 -5.89 9.83
CA GLY A 73 11.78 -5.78 11.25
C GLY A 73 10.83 -6.49 12.21
N SER A 74 9.68 -6.98 11.74
CA SER A 74 8.66 -7.57 12.62
C SER A 74 7.85 -8.69 11.97
N GLN A 75 8.18 -9.93 12.34
CA GLN A 75 7.39 -11.11 11.92
C GLN A 75 5.96 -11.04 12.49
N GLU A 76 5.78 -10.46 13.69
CA GLU A 76 4.46 -10.27 14.29
C GLU A 76 3.55 -9.40 13.42
N LEU A 77 4.07 -8.26 12.94
CA LEU A 77 3.37 -7.37 12.02
C LEU A 77 3.05 -8.08 10.70
N TYR A 78 4.03 -8.79 10.15
CA TYR A 78 3.88 -9.56 8.92
C TYR A 78 2.71 -10.54 9.02
N ASP A 79 2.74 -11.39 10.04
CA ASP A 79 1.70 -12.39 10.26
C ASP A 79 0.34 -11.76 10.59
N TYR A 80 0.35 -10.62 11.28
CA TYR A 80 -0.88 -9.88 11.60
C TYR A 80 -1.58 -9.41 10.33
N ILE A 81 -0.86 -8.82 9.39
CA ILE A 81 -1.46 -8.32 8.15
C ILE A 81 -1.94 -9.47 7.25
N LEU A 82 -1.22 -10.58 7.18
CA LEU A 82 -1.72 -11.77 6.48
C LEU A 82 -3.04 -12.27 7.06
N ARG A 83 -3.17 -12.30 8.41
CA ARG A 83 -4.44 -12.65 9.08
C ARG A 83 -5.55 -11.63 8.79
N VAL A 84 -5.23 -10.34 8.70
CA VAL A 84 -6.20 -9.31 8.28
C VAL A 84 -6.67 -9.58 6.86
N GLY A 85 -5.76 -9.90 5.95
CA GLY A 85 -6.08 -10.27 4.56
C GLY A 85 -7.08 -11.43 4.47
N GLN A 86 -6.87 -12.46 5.28
CA GLN A 86 -7.75 -13.62 5.33
C GLN A 86 -9.10 -13.32 5.99
N LYS A 87 -9.08 -12.59 7.11
CA LYS A 87 -10.25 -12.34 7.94
C LYS A 87 -11.42 -11.75 7.15
N TRP A 88 -11.16 -10.71 6.39
CA TRP A 88 -12.22 -9.95 5.73
C TRP A 88 -12.83 -10.65 4.52
N VAL A 89 -12.08 -11.53 3.87
CA VAL A 89 -12.59 -12.35 2.76
C VAL A 89 -13.28 -13.64 3.23
N SER A 90 -13.23 -13.91 4.55
CA SER A 90 -13.86 -15.07 5.19
C SER A 90 -15.19 -14.70 5.83
N ALA A 91 -15.99 -15.74 6.19
CA ALA A 91 -17.20 -15.56 6.98
C ALA A 91 -16.88 -14.92 8.36
N PRO A 92 -17.76 -14.06 8.90
CA PRO A 92 -19.05 -13.64 8.38
C PRO A 92 -19.01 -12.48 7.38
N TYR A 93 -17.81 -11.92 7.11
CA TYR A 93 -17.68 -10.69 6.32
C TYR A 93 -17.82 -10.95 4.82
N ASN A 94 -17.13 -11.97 4.29
CA ASN A 94 -17.19 -12.44 2.90
C ASN A 94 -17.06 -11.32 1.86
N VAL A 95 -16.13 -10.37 2.07
CA VAL A 95 -15.89 -9.34 1.06
C VAL A 95 -15.25 -9.94 -0.19
N ASP A 96 -15.54 -9.36 -1.35
CA ASP A 96 -15.14 -9.87 -2.66
C ASP A 96 -13.64 -9.73 -2.96
N GLY A 97 -12.90 -8.96 -2.17
CA GLY A 97 -11.46 -8.82 -2.34
C GLY A 97 -10.88 -7.54 -1.77
N TRP A 98 -9.64 -7.27 -2.18
CA TRP A 98 -8.82 -6.17 -1.74
C TRP A 98 -8.43 -5.25 -2.89
N ARG A 99 -8.54 -3.95 -2.71
CA ARG A 99 -7.78 -2.94 -3.44
C ARG A 99 -6.57 -2.58 -2.56
N LEU A 100 -5.38 -2.74 -3.07
CA LEU A 100 -4.13 -2.55 -2.34
C LEU A 100 -3.56 -1.17 -2.65
N ASP A 101 -3.54 -0.31 -1.64
CA ASP A 101 -3.01 1.05 -1.72
C ASP A 101 -1.49 1.03 -1.90
N VAL A 102 -0.97 1.78 -2.85
CA VAL A 102 0.47 1.92 -3.19
C VAL A 102 1.25 0.61 -3.08
N ALA A 103 0.71 -0.43 -3.68
CA ALA A 103 1.15 -1.82 -3.43
C ALA A 103 2.63 -2.07 -3.79
N ALA A 104 3.17 -1.39 -4.79
CA ALA A 104 4.57 -1.52 -5.19
C ALA A 104 5.55 -0.88 -4.19
N ASP A 105 5.08 0.02 -3.33
CA ASP A 105 5.92 0.71 -2.34
C ASP A 105 6.08 -0.06 -1.02
N LEU A 106 5.30 -1.15 -0.83
CA LEU A 106 5.34 -1.93 0.41
C LEU A 106 6.71 -2.59 0.61
N GLY A 107 7.24 -2.50 1.84
CA GLY A 107 8.57 -3.03 2.19
C GLY A 107 9.69 -2.06 1.84
N HIS A 108 10.94 -2.49 2.03
CA HIS A 108 12.14 -1.67 1.82
C HIS A 108 13.00 -2.18 0.66
N SER A 109 12.58 -3.26 0.01
CA SER A 109 13.23 -3.78 -1.20
C SER A 109 12.21 -4.40 -2.15
N ASN A 110 12.55 -4.40 -3.45
CA ASN A 110 11.71 -5.02 -4.47
C ASN A 110 11.56 -6.54 -4.24
N GLU A 111 12.63 -7.20 -3.83
CA GLU A 111 12.61 -8.63 -3.49
C GLU A 111 11.64 -8.93 -2.36
N PHE A 112 11.67 -8.11 -1.29
CA PHE A 112 10.74 -8.26 -0.18
C PHE A 112 9.30 -7.98 -0.60
N ASN A 113 9.06 -6.95 -1.42
CA ASN A 113 7.74 -6.61 -1.94
C ASN A 113 7.09 -7.80 -2.65
N HIS A 114 7.81 -8.40 -3.62
CA HIS A 114 7.34 -9.59 -4.33
C HIS A 114 7.07 -10.77 -3.38
N LYS A 115 7.98 -11.03 -2.43
CA LYS A 115 7.78 -12.09 -1.43
C LYS A 115 6.52 -11.86 -0.63
N PHE A 116 6.29 -10.64 -0.14
CA PHE A 116 5.11 -10.31 0.66
C PHE A 116 3.81 -10.53 -0.12
N TRP A 117 3.74 -10.07 -1.36
CA TRP A 117 2.51 -10.21 -2.16
C TRP A 117 2.23 -11.65 -2.55
N LYS A 118 3.24 -12.49 -2.74
CA LYS A 118 3.07 -13.94 -2.91
C LYS A 118 2.45 -14.58 -1.67
N ASP A 119 2.98 -14.26 -0.50
CA ASP A 119 2.47 -14.79 0.77
C ASP A 119 1.05 -14.25 1.07
N PHE A 120 0.79 -12.97 0.77
CA PHE A 120 -0.53 -12.35 0.91
C PHE A 120 -1.55 -13.02 -0.01
N ARG A 121 -1.22 -13.20 -1.30
CA ARG A 121 -2.08 -13.95 -2.23
C ARG A 121 -2.38 -15.36 -1.72
N LYS A 122 -1.35 -16.08 -1.31
CA LYS A 122 -1.52 -17.44 -0.77
C LYS A 122 -2.48 -17.46 0.41
N ALA A 123 -2.34 -16.52 1.34
CA ALA A 123 -3.21 -16.41 2.51
C ALA A 123 -4.66 -16.08 2.10
N VAL A 124 -4.87 -15.06 1.27
CA VAL A 124 -6.18 -14.62 0.81
C VAL A 124 -6.89 -15.72 0.02
N LYS A 125 -6.22 -16.34 -0.96
CA LYS A 125 -6.82 -17.37 -1.81
C LYS A 125 -7.09 -18.67 -1.06
N ALA A 126 -6.33 -18.97 -0.01
CA ALA A 126 -6.63 -20.10 0.89
C ALA A 126 -7.92 -19.89 1.69
N ALA A 127 -8.22 -18.63 2.05
CA ALA A 127 -9.43 -18.27 2.77
C ALA A 127 -10.66 -18.13 1.85
N ASN A 128 -10.46 -17.51 0.67
CA ASN A 128 -11.48 -17.36 -0.37
C ASN A 128 -10.82 -17.37 -1.76
N PRO A 129 -10.89 -18.48 -2.50
CA PRO A 129 -10.24 -18.59 -3.81
C PRO A 129 -10.81 -17.63 -4.87
N ASN A 130 -12.02 -17.11 -4.66
CA ASN A 130 -12.68 -16.17 -5.56
C ASN A 130 -12.41 -14.69 -5.20
N ALA A 131 -11.75 -14.41 -4.07
CA ALA A 131 -11.43 -13.04 -3.69
C ALA A 131 -10.46 -12.41 -4.70
N ILE A 132 -10.76 -11.19 -5.13
CA ILE A 132 -9.93 -10.43 -6.08
C ILE A 132 -8.86 -9.66 -5.32
N ILE A 133 -7.64 -9.65 -5.85
CA ILE A 133 -6.52 -8.83 -5.38
C ILE A 133 -6.19 -7.82 -6.49
N LEU A 134 -6.63 -6.58 -6.31
CA LEU A 134 -6.45 -5.47 -7.24
C LEU A 134 -5.47 -4.48 -6.63
N ALA A 135 -4.37 -4.19 -7.30
CA ALA A 135 -3.36 -3.26 -6.79
C ALA A 135 -3.48 -1.86 -7.40
N GLU A 136 -3.26 -0.84 -6.59
CA GLU A 136 -2.92 0.47 -7.09
C GLU A 136 -1.44 0.46 -7.49
N HIS A 137 -1.20 0.67 -8.77
CA HIS A 137 0.14 0.73 -9.33
C HIS A 137 0.15 1.63 -10.57
N TYR A 138 1.15 2.48 -10.67
CA TYR A 138 1.46 3.30 -11.83
C TYR A 138 2.66 2.68 -12.57
N GLY A 139 2.59 2.64 -13.88
CA GLY A 139 3.63 2.03 -14.72
C GLY A 139 3.38 0.54 -15.02
N ASN A 140 4.40 -0.16 -15.47
CA ASN A 140 4.29 -1.55 -15.93
C ASN A 140 4.11 -2.53 -14.75
N PRO A 141 2.95 -3.20 -14.62
CA PRO A 141 2.68 -4.15 -13.53
C PRO A 141 3.12 -5.58 -13.85
N GLU A 142 3.73 -5.85 -15.00
CA GLU A 142 4.01 -7.20 -15.51
C GLU A 142 4.69 -8.10 -14.46
N GLY A 143 5.63 -7.55 -13.68
CA GLY A 143 6.35 -8.30 -12.66
C GLY A 143 5.46 -8.92 -11.59
N TRP A 144 4.32 -8.29 -11.28
CA TRP A 144 3.36 -8.74 -10.25
C TRP A 144 2.16 -9.51 -10.80
N LEU A 145 1.95 -9.50 -12.13
CA LEU A 145 0.81 -10.16 -12.78
C LEU A 145 1.14 -11.54 -13.35
N GLN A 146 2.13 -12.24 -12.75
CA GLN A 146 2.55 -13.58 -13.18
C GLN A 146 1.64 -14.70 -12.65
N GLY A 147 0.56 -14.38 -11.94
CA GLY A 147 -0.42 -15.32 -11.41
C GLY A 147 -0.18 -15.75 -9.96
N ASP A 148 0.90 -15.27 -9.33
CA ASP A 148 1.30 -15.62 -7.97
C ASP A 148 1.26 -14.44 -6.99
N GLU A 149 0.90 -13.23 -7.45
CA GLU A 149 0.80 -12.01 -6.63
C GLU A 149 -0.56 -11.35 -6.82
N TRP A 150 -0.66 -10.24 -7.60
CA TRP A 150 -1.92 -9.55 -7.84
C TRP A 150 -2.73 -10.24 -8.96
N ASP A 151 -4.05 -10.12 -8.90
CA ASP A 151 -4.91 -10.57 -10.00
C ASP A 151 -5.00 -9.52 -11.10
N THR A 152 -4.96 -8.23 -10.72
CA THR A 152 -5.11 -7.10 -11.63
C THR A 152 -4.61 -5.81 -10.97
N VAL A 153 -4.54 -4.73 -11.75
CA VAL A 153 -4.22 -3.38 -11.27
C VAL A 153 -5.33 -2.39 -11.61
N MET A 154 -5.33 -1.24 -10.93
CA MET A 154 -6.09 -0.08 -11.37
C MET A 154 -5.54 0.36 -12.73
N ASN A 155 -6.42 0.45 -13.72
CA ASN A 155 -5.99 0.59 -15.11
C ASN A 155 -5.67 2.05 -15.47
N TYR A 156 -4.60 2.58 -14.87
CA TYR A 156 -4.16 3.95 -15.10
C TYR A 156 -3.55 4.13 -16.49
N ASP A 157 -2.53 3.34 -16.81
CA ASP A 157 -1.73 3.53 -18.01
C ASP A 157 -2.43 3.08 -19.30
N ALA A 158 -3.25 2.01 -19.22
CA ALA A 158 -3.95 1.48 -20.40
C ALA A 158 -5.29 2.15 -20.66
N PHE A 159 -5.89 2.83 -19.70
CA PHE A 159 -7.23 3.40 -19.88
C PHE A 159 -7.36 4.83 -19.37
N MET A 160 -7.10 5.08 -18.08
CA MET A 160 -7.39 6.39 -17.49
C MET A 160 -6.57 7.52 -18.12
N GLU A 161 -5.26 7.35 -18.23
CA GLU A 161 -4.38 8.34 -18.86
C GLU A 161 -4.71 8.56 -20.34
N PRO A 162 -4.78 7.49 -21.19
CA PRO A 162 -5.17 7.64 -22.58
C PRO A 162 -6.53 8.31 -22.77
N LEU A 163 -7.52 7.98 -21.94
CA LEU A 163 -8.84 8.60 -22.01
C LEU A 163 -8.80 10.08 -21.61
N THR A 164 -8.02 10.41 -20.57
CA THR A 164 -7.91 11.79 -20.08
C THR A 164 -7.32 12.70 -21.15
N TRP A 165 -6.16 12.37 -21.70
CA TRP A 165 -5.53 13.23 -22.71
C TRP A 165 -6.27 13.16 -24.07
N PHE A 166 -6.92 12.05 -24.42
CA PHE A 166 -7.75 11.97 -25.61
C PHE A 166 -8.93 12.95 -25.57
N LEU A 167 -9.59 13.07 -24.41
CA LEU A 167 -10.77 13.94 -24.24
C LEU A 167 -10.40 15.39 -23.93
N THR A 168 -9.28 15.65 -23.26
CA THR A 168 -8.95 16.98 -22.72
C THR A 168 -7.66 17.57 -23.25
N GLY A 169 -6.79 16.77 -23.85
CA GLY A 169 -5.42 17.14 -24.19
C GLY A 169 -4.48 17.21 -22.97
N MET A 170 -4.97 16.97 -21.76
CA MET A 170 -4.20 17.10 -20.53
C MET A 170 -3.68 15.75 -20.06
N GLU A 171 -2.41 15.69 -19.67
CA GLU A 171 -1.87 14.59 -18.89
C GLU A 171 -2.26 14.77 -17.43
N LYS A 172 -2.81 13.73 -16.81
CA LYS A 172 -3.39 13.83 -15.46
C LYS A 172 -2.37 14.20 -14.38
N HIS A 173 -1.14 13.72 -14.50
CA HIS A 173 -0.12 13.86 -13.45
C HIS A 173 0.87 14.99 -13.69
N SER A 174 0.93 15.56 -14.90
CA SER A 174 1.89 16.61 -15.26
C SER A 174 1.24 17.98 -15.46
N ASP A 175 -0.08 18.06 -15.57
CA ASP A 175 -0.82 19.27 -16.00
C ASP A 175 -0.32 19.79 -17.36
N GLU A 176 0.40 18.98 -18.12
CA GLU A 176 0.91 19.32 -19.44
C GLU A 176 -0.18 19.17 -20.48
N TYR A 177 -0.37 20.20 -21.31
CA TYR A 177 -1.30 20.14 -22.43
C TYR A 177 -0.60 19.61 -23.69
N ARG A 178 -1.14 18.54 -24.26
CA ARG A 178 -0.65 17.83 -25.42
C ARG A 178 -1.68 17.88 -26.55
N GLU A 179 -1.60 18.91 -27.40
CA GLU A 179 -2.52 19.09 -28.52
C GLU A 179 -2.47 17.89 -29.52
N ASP A 180 -1.30 17.28 -29.65
CA ASP A 180 -1.08 16.11 -30.50
C ASP A 180 -1.83 14.84 -30.04
N LEU A 181 -2.25 14.79 -28.78
CA LEU A 181 -3.00 13.67 -28.20
C LEU A 181 -4.52 13.92 -28.19
N LEU A 182 -4.95 15.18 -28.18
CA LEU A 182 -6.36 15.55 -28.13
C LEU A 182 -7.12 14.98 -29.34
N GLY A 183 -8.10 14.11 -29.09
CA GLY A 183 -8.90 13.46 -30.14
C GLY A 183 -8.14 12.50 -31.05
N ASN A 184 -6.89 12.17 -30.71
CA ASN A 184 -6.05 11.28 -31.51
C ASN A 184 -6.36 9.81 -31.20
N SER A 185 -7.22 9.19 -32.02
CA SER A 185 -7.65 7.79 -31.82
C SER A 185 -6.52 6.77 -32.03
N ASP A 186 -5.54 7.05 -32.88
CA ASP A 186 -4.43 6.13 -33.12
C ASP A 186 -3.49 6.10 -31.91
N ALA A 187 -3.19 7.26 -31.34
CA ALA A 187 -2.43 7.35 -30.09
C ALA A 187 -3.17 6.68 -28.93
N PHE A 188 -4.48 6.91 -28.80
CA PHE A 188 -5.33 6.29 -27.78
C PHE A 188 -5.32 4.77 -27.85
N ILE A 189 -5.59 4.22 -29.05
CA ILE A 189 -5.60 2.77 -29.28
C ILE A 189 -4.20 2.18 -29.10
N GLY A 190 -3.16 2.90 -29.54
CA GLY A 190 -1.76 2.51 -29.36
C GLY A 190 -1.39 2.37 -27.88
N ALA A 191 -1.74 3.36 -27.06
CA ALA A 191 -1.50 3.32 -25.62
C ALA A 191 -2.23 2.15 -24.95
N MET A 192 -3.50 1.95 -25.27
CA MET A 192 -4.27 0.81 -24.73
C MET A 192 -3.62 -0.54 -25.06
N LYS A 193 -3.17 -0.72 -26.32
CA LYS A 193 -2.55 -1.99 -26.74
C LYS A 193 -1.19 -2.27 -26.11
N ASN A 194 -0.45 -1.21 -25.77
CA ASN A 194 0.88 -1.36 -25.17
C ASN A 194 0.84 -1.71 -23.67
N HIS A 195 -0.31 -1.53 -23.01
CA HIS A 195 -0.47 -1.73 -21.56
C HIS A 195 -1.57 -2.73 -21.19
N MET A 196 -2.12 -3.44 -22.17
CA MET A 196 -3.08 -4.55 -21.99
C MET A 196 -2.37 -5.89 -22.09
#